data_a5eace6169dfba115b602984e1d4aba9
#
_entry.id   a5eace6169dfba115b602984e1d4aba9
#
_cell.length_a   1.000
_cell.length_b   1.000
_cell.length_c   1.000
_cell.angle_alpha   90.00
_cell.angle_beta   90.00
_cell.angle_gamma   90.00
#
_symmetry.space_group_name_H-M   'P 1'
#
loop_
_entity.id
_entity.type
_entity.pdbx_description
1 polymer ?
#
loop_
_entity_poly.entity_id
_entity_poly.type
_entity_poly.pdbx_seq_one_letter_code
_entity_poly.pdbx_strand_id
1 'polypeptide(L)'
;DQDTYSLHKEGGHRLARIYHAGDFTGRSMCEVMAERVKGRPNIDICENTTFYDLIIEDNKAVGIRVFVGGQYRNIYARAVVLATGGIGGIFNSSTNYKSVSGDALAIAMKHGLEISNLEYIQIHPTVLYDESMGRHSLITEALRGEGGILLDINGDRFIDELLPRDVVSNAIRQKMEEDHSDHVYLSLENIRDREMIDKRFPTVFQACMDKGIDIRKDMIPVCPGQHYHMGGIKAKIDGRTSLTGLYAIGETSCTGLHGRNRLASNSLLEACFCGMKCGENLNTLLPDFRAHMEENTETRKIEDIVDGYHKILVDTIKERSHDFYEYWLKN
;
A
#
# COMPACT_ATOMS: atom_id res chain seq x y z
N ASP A 1 32.36 14.97 -11.12
CA ASP A 1 31.99 14.00 -10.17
C ASP A 1 31.33 14.63 -8.94
N GLN A 2 30.12 15.11 -9.06
CA GLN A 2 29.32 15.53 -7.91
C GLN A 2 28.15 14.59 -7.84
N ASP A 3 28.14 13.73 -6.82
CA ASP A 3 26.98 12.95 -6.39
C ASP A 3 25.88 13.90 -5.90
N THR A 4 25.25 14.61 -6.82
CA THR A 4 24.09 15.44 -6.53
C THR A 4 22.85 14.56 -6.65
N TYR A 5 22.24 14.25 -5.50
CA TYR A 5 20.96 13.57 -5.46
C TYR A 5 19.89 14.42 -6.16
N SER A 6 19.13 13.83 -7.04
CA SER A 6 17.93 14.47 -7.59
C SER A 6 16.82 14.44 -6.55
N LEU A 7 16.18 15.59 -6.32
CA LEU A 7 15.09 15.73 -5.35
C LEU A 7 13.83 16.19 -6.05
N HIS A 8 12.70 15.51 -5.73
CA HIS A 8 11.37 15.91 -6.18
C HIS A 8 10.59 16.72 -5.13
N LYS A 9 9.62 17.46 -5.64
CA LYS A 9 8.53 18.05 -4.87
C LYS A 9 7.21 17.40 -5.33
N GLU A 10 6.39 16.98 -4.38
CA GLU A 10 5.03 16.47 -4.61
C GLU A 10 4.01 17.35 -3.87
N GLY A 11 2.72 17.11 -4.10
CA GLY A 11 1.65 17.84 -3.44
C GLY A 11 1.75 17.85 -1.92
N GLY A 12 1.44 18.98 -1.30
CA GLY A 12 1.59 19.20 0.14
C GLY A 12 3.03 19.45 0.63
N HIS A 13 4.07 19.23 -0.19
CA HIS A 13 5.45 19.56 0.17
C HIS A 13 5.78 21.02 -0.13
N ARG A 14 6.45 21.70 0.81
CA ARG A 14 6.92 23.09 0.62
C ARG A 14 8.19 23.16 -0.21
N LEU A 15 9.07 22.15 -0.09
CA LEU A 15 10.39 22.09 -0.72
C LEU A 15 10.55 20.78 -1.49
N ALA A 16 11.40 20.78 -2.51
CA ALA A 16 11.91 19.57 -3.16
C ALA A 16 12.86 18.85 -2.19
N ARG A 17 12.41 17.77 -1.57
CA ARG A 17 13.14 17.00 -0.56
C ARG A 17 12.95 15.48 -0.65
N ILE A 18 12.27 15.02 -1.68
CA ILE A 18 11.97 13.61 -1.88
C ILE A 18 13.08 12.98 -2.69
N TYR A 19 13.81 12.04 -2.08
CA TYR A 19 14.73 11.18 -2.79
C TYR A 19 13.97 10.19 -3.65
N HIS A 20 14.41 9.99 -4.87
CA HIS A 20 13.73 9.11 -5.81
C HIS A 20 14.70 8.45 -6.80
N ALA A 21 14.28 7.32 -7.36
CA ALA A 21 14.90 6.66 -8.50
C ALA A 21 13.88 6.68 -9.64
N GLY A 22 13.94 7.68 -10.52
CA GLY A 22 12.92 7.90 -11.56
C GLY A 22 11.52 7.93 -10.96
N ASP A 23 10.57 7.25 -11.61
CA ASP A 23 9.20 7.02 -11.13
C ASP A 23 8.98 5.59 -10.58
N PHE A 24 10.08 4.87 -10.24
CA PHE A 24 10.07 3.48 -9.78
C PHE A 24 10.84 3.26 -8.46
N THR A 25 10.90 4.26 -7.59
CA THR A 25 11.63 4.23 -6.31
C THR A 25 11.36 2.98 -5.48
N GLY A 26 10.08 2.61 -5.32
CA GLY A 26 9.69 1.42 -4.57
C GLY A 26 10.27 0.13 -5.15
N ARG A 27 10.26 -0.03 -6.48
CA ARG A 27 10.86 -1.18 -7.17
C ARG A 27 12.37 -1.24 -6.89
N SER A 28 13.10 -0.14 -7.10
CA SER A 28 14.55 -0.08 -6.88
C SER A 28 14.93 -0.46 -5.45
N MET A 29 14.19 0.04 -4.46
CA MET A 29 14.43 -0.30 -3.05
C MET A 29 14.18 -1.80 -2.79
N CYS A 30 13.05 -2.34 -3.27
CA CYS A 30 12.72 -3.76 -3.08
C CYS A 30 13.72 -4.69 -3.74
N GLU A 31 14.19 -4.38 -4.96
CA GLU A 31 15.20 -5.17 -5.68
C GLU A 31 16.50 -5.24 -4.90
N VAL A 32 17.02 -4.10 -4.42
CA VAL A 32 18.26 -4.04 -3.61
C VAL A 32 18.10 -4.82 -2.28
N MET A 33 16.94 -4.68 -1.60
CA MET A 33 16.69 -5.39 -0.36
C MET A 33 16.56 -6.89 -0.60
N ALA A 34 15.83 -7.32 -1.64
CA ALA A 34 15.67 -8.73 -1.99
C ALA A 34 17.01 -9.42 -2.29
N GLU A 35 17.88 -8.77 -3.06
CA GLU A 35 19.22 -9.29 -3.35
C GLU A 35 20.06 -9.47 -2.06
N ARG A 36 19.98 -8.49 -1.15
CA ARG A 36 20.69 -8.58 0.14
C ARG A 36 20.15 -9.69 1.04
N VAL A 37 18.85 -9.93 1.02
CA VAL A 37 18.21 -10.99 1.81
C VAL A 37 18.56 -12.36 1.26
N LYS A 38 18.46 -12.57 -0.05
CA LYS A 38 18.81 -13.84 -0.73
C LYS A 38 20.25 -14.31 -0.44
N GLY A 39 21.17 -13.38 -0.25
CA GLY A 39 22.56 -13.68 0.07
C GLY A 39 22.85 -14.01 1.55
N ARG A 40 21.85 -14.08 2.43
CA ARG A 40 22.05 -14.27 3.87
C ARG A 40 21.78 -15.72 4.29
N PRO A 41 22.79 -16.47 4.82
CA PRO A 41 22.62 -17.87 5.18
C PRO A 41 21.74 -18.11 6.43
N ASN A 42 21.41 -17.04 7.16
CA ASN A 42 20.57 -17.08 8.35
C ASN A 42 19.12 -16.64 8.08
N ILE A 43 18.74 -16.50 6.80
CA ILE A 43 17.39 -16.11 6.40
C ILE A 43 16.83 -17.19 5.47
N ASP A 44 15.71 -17.78 5.88
CA ASP A 44 14.94 -18.72 5.07
C ASP A 44 13.77 -17.96 4.42
N ILE A 45 13.67 -18.03 3.07
CA ILE A 45 12.59 -17.41 2.31
C ILE A 45 11.58 -18.50 1.94
N CYS A 46 10.36 -18.39 2.45
CA CYS A 46 9.26 -19.31 2.17
C CYS A 46 8.27 -18.65 1.19
N GLU A 47 8.51 -18.84 -0.10
CA GLU A 47 7.59 -18.37 -1.15
C GLU A 47 6.32 -19.23 -1.22
N ASN A 48 5.25 -18.70 -1.86
CA ASN A 48 3.97 -19.38 -2.03
C ASN A 48 3.39 -19.93 -0.70
N THR A 49 3.56 -19.12 0.36
CA THR A 49 3.14 -19.45 1.72
C THR A 49 2.11 -18.45 2.19
N THR A 50 0.89 -18.90 2.46
CA THR A 50 -0.20 -18.05 2.97
C THR A 50 -0.23 -18.10 4.48
N PHE A 51 0.03 -16.97 5.14
CA PHE A 51 -0.23 -16.76 6.56
C PHE A 51 -1.73 -16.67 6.80
N TYR A 52 -2.27 -17.49 7.70
CA TYR A 52 -3.72 -17.49 7.95
C TYR A 52 -4.12 -17.40 9.42
N ASP A 53 -3.20 -17.52 10.38
CA ASP A 53 -3.52 -17.28 11.79
C ASP A 53 -2.26 -17.13 12.65
N LEU A 54 -2.42 -16.58 13.87
CA LEU A 54 -1.41 -16.54 14.92
C LEU A 54 -1.49 -17.79 15.80
N ILE A 55 -0.34 -18.19 16.37
CA ILE A 55 -0.27 -19.12 17.49
C ILE A 55 0.00 -18.31 18.74
N ILE A 56 -1.00 -18.32 19.66
CA ILE A 56 -0.93 -17.54 20.91
C ILE A 56 -1.04 -18.51 22.08
N GLU A 57 -0.06 -18.45 22.99
CA GLU A 57 0.00 -19.22 24.22
C GLU A 57 0.32 -18.28 25.38
N ASP A 58 -0.35 -18.40 26.50
CA ASP A 58 -0.16 -17.57 27.69
C ASP A 58 -0.08 -16.06 27.39
N ASN A 59 -1.00 -15.57 26.54
CA ASN A 59 -1.05 -14.17 26.09
C ASN A 59 0.24 -13.68 25.40
N LYS A 60 0.90 -14.56 24.67
CA LYS A 60 2.11 -14.31 23.91
C LYS A 60 2.00 -14.92 22.51
N ALA A 61 2.40 -14.19 21.47
CA ALA A 61 2.58 -14.74 20.14
C ALA A 61 3.84 -15.63 20.15
N VAL A 62 3.66 -16.92 19.86
CA VAL A 62 4.73 -17.93 19.82
C VAL A 62 4.96 -18.49 18.43
N GLY A 63 4.17 -18.07 17.45
CA GLY A 63 4.30 -18.54 16.07
C GLY A 63 3.16 -18.10 15.17
N ILE A 64 3.14 -18.69 13.99
CA ILE A 64 2.12 -18.44 12.95
C ILE A 64 1.63 -19.77 12.38
N ARG A 65 0.41 -19.76 11.84
CA ARG A 65 -0.18 -20.82 11.04
C ARG A 65 -0.12 -20.44 9.56
N VAL A 66 0.36 -21.36 8.75
CA VAL A 66 0.55 -21.14 7.33
C VAL A 66 -0.03 -22.27 6.49
N PHE A 67 -0.40 -21.95 5.26
CA PHE A 67 -0.73 -22.91 4.21
C PHE A 67 0.35 -22.86 3.14
N VAL A 68 1.04 -23.98 2.92
CA VAL A 68 2.18 -24.09 2.01
C VAL A 68 2.21 -25.48 1.37
N GLY A 69 2.41 -25.52 0.04
CA GLY A 69 2.49 -26.79 -0.68
C GLY A 69 1.22 -27.67 -0.55
N GLY A 70 0.04 -27.08 -0.41
CA GLY A 70 -1.22 -27.78 -0.23
C GLY A 70 -1.46 -28.32 1.19
N GLN A 71 -0.65 -27.93 2.18
CA GLN A 71 -0.70 -28.43 3.55
C GLN A 71 -0.70 -27.30 4.56
N TYR A 72 -1.40 -27.52 5.68
CA TYR A 72 -1.37 -26.62 6.83
C TYR A 72 -0.19 -26.92 7.73
N ARG A 73 0.49 -25.88 8.19
CA ARG A 73 1.69 -25.98 9.05
C ARG A 73 1.63 -24.95 10.17
N ASN A 74 2.21 -25.27 11.29
CA ASN A 74 2.55 -24.36 12.37
C ASN A 74 4.05 -24.01 12.25
N ILE A 75 4.37 -22.71 12.34
CA ILE A 75 5.75 -22.23 12.43
C ILE A 75 5.90 -21.55 13.77
N TYR A 76 6.71 -22.14 14.67
CA TYR A 76 6.99 -21.57 15.98
C TYR A 76 8.21 -20.66 15.93
N ALA A 77 8.13 -19.53 16.60
CA ALA A 77 9.17 -18.51 16.65
C ALA A 77 9.15 -17.76 17.97
N ARG A 78 10.25 -17.12 18.34
CA ARG A 78 10.32 -16.27 19.54
C ARG A 78 9.60 -14.95 19.38
N ALA A 79 9.54 -14.45 18.16
CA ALA A 79 8.80 -13.24 17.82
C ALA A 79 8.20 -13.38 16.41
N VAL A 80 7.06 -12.76 16.20
CA VAL A 80 6.39 -12.65 14.92
C VAL A 80 6.36 -11.17 14.53
N VAL A 81 6.81 -10.86 13.31
CA VAL A 81 6.75 -9.50 12.76
C VAL A 81 5.79 -9.50 11.58
N LEU A 82 4.68 -8.79 11.72
CA LEU A 82 3.72 -8.58 10.64
C LEU A 82 4.16 -7.39 9.79
N ALA A 83 4.49 -7.65 8.53
CA ALA A 83 4.87 -6.65 7.52
C ALA A 83 4.10 -6.91 6.22
N THR A 84 2.81 -7.20 6.34
CA THR A 84 1.94 -7.74 5.29
C THR A 84 1.35 -6.68 4.37
N GLY A 85 1.69 -5.41 4.56
CA GLY A 85 1.12 -4.30 3.80
C GLY A 85 -0.28 -3.90 4.29
N GLY A 86 -0.99 -3.17 3.45
CA GLY A 86 -2.31 -2.61 3.77
C GLY A 86 -3.50 -3.49 3.36
N ILE A 87 -4.56 -2.83 2.90
CA ILE A 87 -5.85 -3.46 2.58
C ILE A 87 -6.29 -3.24 1.12
N GLY A 88 -5.38 -2.78 0.24
CA GLY A 88 -5.76 -2.36 -1.11
C GLY A 88 -6.36 -3.46 -1.99
N GLY A 89 -6.07 -4.73 -1.69
CA GLY A 89 -6.57 -5.87 -2.43
C GLY A 89 -8.08 -6.11 -2.34
N ILE A 90 -8.76 -5.54 -1.32
CA ILE A 90 -10.22 -5.65 -1.18
C ILE A 90 -10.98 -4.61 -2.02
N PHE A 91 -10.28 -3.64 -2.64
CA PHE A 91 -10.89 -2.60 -3.47
C PHE A 91 -10.97 -3.01 -4.94
N ASN A 92 -12.00 -2.56 -5.62
CA ASN A 92 -12.18 -2.78 -7.06
C ASN A 92 -11.21 -1.95 -7.90
N SER A 93 -10.88 -0.73 -7.45
CA SER A 93 -9.86 0.12 -8.04
C SER A 93 -8.78 0.42 -7.01
N SER A 94 -7.56 -0.07 -7.24
CA SER A 94 -6.44 0.09 -6.32
C SER A 94 -5.11 0.10 -7.04
N THR A 95 -4.11 0.78 -6.48
CA THR A 95 -2.72 0.70 -6.94
C THR A 95 -2.00 -0.53 -6.36
N ASN A 96 -2.62 -1.27 -5.45
CA ASN A 96 -2.06 -2.43 -4.77
C ASN A 96 -2.42 -3.75 -5.47
N TYR A 97 -1.63 -4.78 -5.19
CA TYR A 97 -1.94 -6.14 -5.63
C TYR A 97 -3.12 -6.72 -4.85
N LYS A 98 -3.90 -7.59 -5.48
CA LYS A 98 -5.01 -8.32 -4.83
C LYS A 98 -4.58 -9.11 -3.60
N SER A 99 -3.34 -9.59 -3.56
CA SER A 99 -2.76 -10.30 -2.41
C SER A 99 -2.49 -9.42 -1.19
N VAL A 100 -2.58 -8.09 -1.32
CA VAL A 100 -2.45 -7.15 -0.19
C VAL A 100 -3.86 -6.86 0.35
N SER A 101 -4.47 -7.85 0.97
CA SER A 101 -5.90 -7.92 1.30
C SER A 101 -6.21 -7.60 2.77
N GLY A 102 -5.19 -7.35 3.60
CA GLY A 102 -5.38 -7.01 5.00
C GLY A 102 -5.63 -8.18 5.93
N ASP A 103 -5.35 -9.40 5.52
CA ASP A 103 -5.60 -10.61 6.32
C ASP A 103 -5.00 -10.53 7.72
N ALA A 104 -3.78 -9.99 7.85
CA ALA A 104 -3.14 -9.81 9.16
C ALA A 104 -3.91 -8.85 10.07
N LEU A 105 -4.59 -7.84 9.53
CA LEU A 105 -5.45 -6.96 10.31
C LEU A 105 -6.69 -7.70 10.82
N ALA A 106 -7.34 -8.46 9.96
CA ALA A 106 -8.50 -9.28 10.33
C ALA A 106 -8.12 -10.33 11.39
N ILE A 107 -6.96 -10.98 11.24
CA ILE A 107 -6.41 -11.92 12.23
C ILE A 107 -6.14 -11.21 13.55
N ALA A 108 -5.55 -10.02 13.52
CA ALA A 108 -5.32 -9.22 14.72
C ALA A 108 -6.63 -8.86 15.42
N MET A 109 -7.67 -8.46 14.68
CA MET A 109 -9.02 -8.19 15.21
C MET A 109 -9.64 -9.43 15.85
N LYS A 110 -9.56 -10.59 15.18
CA LYS A 110 -10.04 -11.88 15.68
C LYS A 110 -9.42 -12.24 17.04
N HIS A 111 -8.16 -11.89 17.25
CA HIS A 111 -7.45 -12.14 18.50
C HIS A 111 -7.55 -10.97 19.51
N GLY A 112 -8.41 -9.97 19.25
CA GLY A 112 -8.64 -8.87 20.16
C GLY A 112 -7.49 -7.87 20.28
N LEU A 113 -6.60 -7.81 19.28
CA LEU A 113 -5.55 -6.81 19.25
C LEU A 113 -6.13 -5.40 18.98
N GLU A 114 -5.44 -4.40 19.47
CA GLU A 114 -5.84 -3.01 19.28
C GLU A 114 -5.58 -2.55 17.82
N ILE A 115 -6.66 -2.24 17.10
CA ILE A 115 -6.64 -1.68 15.76
C ILE A 115 -7.02 -0.20 15.82
N SER A 116 -6.18 0.65 15.25
CA SER A 116 -6.41 2.09 15.20
C SER A 116 -6.74 2.54 13.78
N ASN A 117 -7.72 3.44 13.65
CA ASN A 117 -8.02 4.20 12.44
C ASN A 117 -8.23 3.33 11.19
N LEU A 118 -8.90 2.18 11.30
CA LEU A 118 -9.12 1.25 10.18
C LEU A 118 -9.78 1.95 8.97
N GLU A 119 -10.60 2.96 9.24
CA GLU A 119 -11.28 3.78 8.26
C GLU A 119 -10.40 4.89 7.62
N TYR A 120 -9.13 5.04 8.04
CA TYR A 120 -8.22 6.01 7.45
C TYR A 120 -7.55 5.42 6.21
N ILE A 121 -8.20 5.58 5.09
CA ILE A 121 -7.80 5.03 3.79
C ILE A 121 -7.58 6.19 2.82
N GLN A 122 -6.42 6.25 2.20
CA GLN A 122 -6.08 7.28 1.22
C GLN A 122 -6.46 6.79 -0.18
N ILE A 123 -7.25 7.62 -0.84
CA ILE A 123 -7.55 7.49 -2.26
C ILE A 123 -6.53 8.36 -3.03
N HIS A 124 -5.89 7.78 -4.04
CA HIS A 124 -5.05 8.53 -4.96
C HIS A 124 -5.93 9.14 -6.06
N PRO A 125 -5.78 10.43 -6.37
CA PRO A 125 -6.63 11.10 -7.36
C PRO A 125 -6.49 10.54 -8.78
N THR A 126 -5.27 10.11 -9.15
CA THR A 126 -4.92 9.76 -10.52
C THR A 126 -4.32 8.35 -10.61
N VAL A 127 -5.16 7.34 -10.83
CA VAL A 127 -4.76 6.04 -11.36
C VAL A 127 -5.19 5.95 -12.82
N LEU A 128 -4.45 5.22 -13.63
CA LEU A 128 -4.78 5.02 -15.04
C LEU A 128 -6.14 4.30 -15.11
N TYR A 129 -7.11 4.93 -15.76
CA TYR A 129 -8.40 4.31 -15.97
C TYR A 129 -8.29 3.18 -17.00
N ASP A 130 -8.88 2.07 -16.66
CA ASP A 130 -9.16 0.97 -17.57
C ASP A 130 -10.36 0.18 -17.03
N GLU A 131 -11.09 -0.49 -17.90
CA GLU A 131 -12.33 -1.21 -17.56
C GLU A 131 -12.10 -2.46 -16.69
N SER A 132 -10.85 -2.86 -16.46
CA SER A 132 -10.53 -4.02 -15.63
C SER A 132 -10.68 -3.69 -14.14
N MET A 133 -11.05 -4.69 -13.36
CA MET A 133 -11.10 -4.56 -11.89
C MET A 133 -9.76 -4.99 -11.29
N GLY A 134 -9.36 -4.29 -10.24
CA GLY A 134 -8.22 -4.69 -9.43
C GLY A 134 -7.10 -3.67 -9.41
N ARG A 135 -5.87 -4.12 -9.78
CA ARG A 135 -4.70 -3.24 -9.74
C ARG A 135 -4.61 -2.38 -10.98
N HIS A 136 -4.62 -1.07 -10.76
CA HIS A 136 -4.40 -0.06 -11.79
C HIS A 136 -3.01 0.57 -11.66
N SER A 137 -2.47 1.03 -12.79
CA SER A 137 -1.19 1.72 -12.81
C SER A 137 -1.32 3.11 -12.17
N LEU A 138 -0.40 3.41 -11.27
CA LEU A 138 -0.34 4.73 -10.65
C LEU A 138 0.14 5.77 -11.67
N ILE A 139 -0.65 6.81 -11.88
CA ILE A 139 -0.21 8.02 -12.56
C ILE A 139 0.33 8.97 -11.49
N THR A 140 1.66 8.99 -11.39
CA THR A 140 2.37 9.64 -10.27
C THR A 140 1.98 11.10 -10.07
N GLU A 141 1.88 11.51 -8.82
CA GLU A 141 1.62 12.89 -8.43
C GLU A 141 2.66 13.88 -8.94
N ALA A 142 3.88 13.42 -9.20
CA ALA A 142 4.95 14.25 -9.77
C ALA A 142 4.55 14.87 -11.12
N LEU A 143 3.74 14.19 -11.94
CA LEU A 143 3.22 14.75 -13.18
C LEU A 143 2.35 15.99 -12.93
N ARG A 144 1.49 15.98 -11.91
CA ARG A 144 0.72 17.16 -11.50
C ARG A 144 1.63 18.24 -10.92
N GLY A 145 2.64 17.84 -10.14
CA GLY A 145 3.66 18.74 -9.59
C GLY A 145 4.50 19.44 -10.67
N GLU A 146 4.63 18.87 -11.85
CA GLU A 146 5.35 19.43 -12.99
C GLU A 146 4.48 20.22 -13.97
N GLY A 147 3.18 20.35 -13.68
CA GLY A 147 2.25 21.18 -14.47
C GLY A 147 1.18 20.41 -15.24
N GLY A 148 1.04 19.10 -14.98
CA GLY A 148 -0.12 18.35 -15.48
C GLY A 148 -1.43 18.88 -14.88
N ILE A 149 -2.45 19.09 -15.70
CA ILE A 149 -3.74 19.64 -15.30
C ILE A 149 -4.88 18.64 -15.50
N LEU A 150 -5.88 18.69 -14.60
CA LEU A 150 -7.07 17.85 -14.67
C LEU A 150 -8.16 18.55 -15.49
N LEU A 151 -8.67 17.81 -16.47
CA LEU A 151 -9.72 18.27 -17.38
C LEU A 151 -10.92 17.32 -17.31
N ASP A 152 -12.12 17.89 -17.41
CA ASP A 152 -13.35 17.11 -17.58
C ASP A 152 -13.50 16.58 -19.03
N ILE A 153 -14.62 15.94 -19.33
CA ILE A 153 -14.90 15.39 -20.67
C ILE A 153 -15.04 16.46 -21.76
N ASN A 154 -15.28 17.73 -21.38
CA ASN A 154 -15.39 18.86 -22.30
C ASN A 154 -14.02 19.55 -22.52
N GLY A 155 -12.99 19.17 -21.77
CA GLY A 155 -11.68 19.78 -21.80
C GLY A 155 -11.53 20.99 -20.87
N ASP A 156 -12.46 21.18 -19.93
CA ASP A 156 -12.43 22.28 -18.98
C ASP A 156 -11.72 21.87 -17.68
N ARG A 157 -10.81 22.74 -17.20
CA ARG A 157 -10.14 22.57 -15.91
C ARG A 157 -11.12 22.86 -14.77
N PHE A 158 -11.23 21.96 -13.79
CA PHE A 158 -12.24 22.05 -12.73
C PHE A 158 -11.66 22.12 -11.30
N ILE A 159 -10.36 21.93 -11.10
CA ILE A 159 -9.74 21.91 -9.76
C ILE A 159 -8.27 22.37 -9.81
N ASP A 160 -7.73 22.80 -8.67
CA ASP A 160 -6.28 22.91 -8.46
C ASP A 160 -5.72 21.53 -8.08
N GLU A 161 -4.89 20.97 -8.94
CA GLU A 161 -4.34 19.61 -8.87
C GLU A 161 -3.34 19.40 -7.73
N LEU A 162 -2.86 20.49 -7.10
CA LEU A 162 -1.89 20.46 -6.02
C LEU A 162 -2.53 20.54 -4.63
N LEU A 163 -3.84 20.59 -4.55
CA LEU A 163 -4.58 20.45 -3.30
C LEU A 163 -4.36 19.06 -2.67
N PRO A 164 -4.68 18.89 -1.38
CA PRO A 164 -4.60 17.57 -0.72
C PRO A 164 -5.35 16.48 -1.49
N ARG A 165 -4.82 15.25 -1.43
CA ARG A 165 -5.34 14.11 -2.22
C ARG A 165 -6.81 13.83 -2.03
N ASP A 166 -7.32 13.93 -0.80
CA ASP A 166 -8.73 13.75 -0.46
C ASP A 166 -9.60 14.79 -1.15
N VAL A 167 -9.17 16.04 -1.19
CA VAL A 167 -9.89 17.14 -1.89
C VAL A 167 -9.94 16.88 -3.38
N VAL A 168 -8.81 16.56 -3.99
CA VAL A 168 -8.73 16.30 -5.45
C VAL A 168 -9.51 15.04 -5.83
N SER A 169 -9.40 13.95 -5.05
CA SER A 169 -10.13 12.70 -5.33
C SER A 169 -11.64 12.88 -5.27
N ASN A 170 -12.13 13.64 -4.28
CA ASN A 170 -13.57 13.95 -4.16
C ASN A 170 -14.05 14.83 -5.32
N ALA A 171 -13.26 15.83 -5.73
CA ALA A 171 -13.62 16.70 -6.86
C ALA A 171 -13.65 15.91 -8.19
N ILE A 172 -12.69 15.02 -8.43
CA ILE A 172 -12.69 14.14 -9.61
C ILE A 172 -13.95 13.28 -9.60
N ARG A 173 -14.26 12.64 -8.47
CA ARG A 173 -15.43 11.78 -8.37
C ARG A 173 -16.72 12.55 -8.62
N GLN A 174 -16.90 13.73 -7.99
CA GLN A 174 -18.05 14.57 -8.22
C GLN A 174 -18.16 14.94 -9.70
N LYS A 175 -17.06 15.29 -10.35
CA LYS A 175 -17.02 15.62 -11.77
C LYS A 175 -17.42 14.45 -12.65
N MET A 176 -16.93 13.23 -12.34
CA MET A 176 -17.33 12.00 -13.02
C MET A 176 -18.83 11.73 -12.91
N GLU A 177 -19.44 11.97 -11.72
CA GLU A 177 -20.88 11.83 -11.50
C GLU A 177 -21.68 12.88 -12.32
N GLU A 178 -21.25 14.15 -12.33
CA GLU A 178 -21.87 15.25 -13.11
C GLU A 178 -21.82 14.98 -14.61
N ASP A 179 -20.69 14.48 -15.10
CA ASP A 179 -20.44 14.24 -16.51
C ASP A 179 -20.96 12.86 -17.00
N HIS A 180 -21.47 12.03 -16.08
CA HIS A 180 -21.83 10.62 -16.35
C HIS A 180 -20.69 9.84 -17.02
N SER A 181 -19.47 10.05 -16.55
CA SER A 181 -18.23 9.44 -17.05
C SER A 181 -17.54 8.61 -15.99
N ASP A 182 -16.83 7.56 -16.38
CA ASP A 182 -16.03 6.71 -15.49
C ASP A 182 -14.61 7.24 -15.26
N HIS A 183 -14.23 8.36 -15.89
CA HIS A 183 -12.92 8.96 -15.77
C HIS A 183 -12.93 10.46 -16.10
N VAL A 184 -11.84 11.13 -15.75
CA VAL A 184 -11.48 12.46 -16.22
C VAL A 184 -10.12 12.38 -16.95
N TYR A 185 -9.63 13.48 -17.48
CA TYR A 185 -8.37 13.50 -18.22
C TYR A 185 -7.28 14.24 -17.47
N LEU A 186 -6.05 13.70 -17.50
CA LEU A 186 -4.84 14.43 -17.12
C LEU A 186 -4.12 14.88 -18.40
N SER A 187 -4.07 16.19 -18.64
CA SER A 187 -3.34 16.79 -19.76
C SER A 187 -1.94 17.16 -19.32
N LEU A 188 -0.95 16.83 -20.15
CA LEU A 188 0.47 17.13 -19.92
C LEU A 188 0.98 18.26 -20.85
N GLU A 189 0.10 19.02 -21.48
CA GLU A 189 0.47 20.07 -22.43
C GLU A 189 1.31 21.19 -21.83
N ASN A 190 1.14 21.48 -20.55
CA ASN A 190 1.86 22.53 -19.83
C ASN A 190 3.21 22.06 -19.26
N ILE A 191 3.56 20.78 -19.42
CA ILE A 191 4.84 20.26 -18.92
C ILE A 191 5.94 20.66 -19.89
N ARG A 192 7.02 21.26 -19.35
CA ARG A 192 8.22 21.57 -20.12
C ARG A 192 8.88 20.27 -20.63
N ASP A 193 9.40 20.33 -21.87
CA ASP A 193 10.10 19.23 -22.49
C ASP A 193 9.24 17.94 -22.56
N ARG A 194 7.93 18.09 -22.87
CA ARG A 194 6.96 16.99 -22.95
C ARG A 194 7.45 15.82 -23.80
N GLU A 195 8.22 16.08 -24.84
CA GLU A 195 8.85 15.08 -25.71
C GLU A 195 9.88 14.19 -24.99
N MET A 196 10.39 14.64 -23.84
CA MET A 196 11.32 13.88 -23.00
C MET A 196 10.65 13.20 -21.80
N ILE A 197 9.32 13.24 -21.73
CA ILE A 197 8.54 12.75 -20.61
C ILE A 197 8.68 11.24 -20.41
N ASP A 198 8.89 10.50 -21.49
CA ASP A 198 9.19 9.06 -21.51
C ASP A 198 10.47 8.70 -20.73
N LYS A 199 11.47 9.59 -20.76
CA LYS A 199 12.72 9.41 -19.99
C LYS A 199 12.58 9.80 -18.53
N ARG A 200 11.70 10.74 -18.22
CA ARG A 200 11.46 11.21 -16.85
C ARG A 200 10.52 10.32 -16.08
N PHE A 201 9.51 9.76 -16.76
CA PHE A 201 8.47 8.91 -16.20
C PHE A 201 8.31 7.61 -17.02
N PRO A 202 9.37 6.79 -17.11
CA PRO A 202 9.38 5.62 -17.97
C PRO A 202 8.31 4.58 -17.60
N THR A 203 8.00 4.46 -16.31
CA THR A 203 6.96 3.51 -15.84
C THR A 203 5.56 3.97 -16.25
N VAL A 204 5.26 5.26 -16.09
CA VAL A 204 3.97 5.82 -16.52
C VAL A 204 3.85 5.76 -18.04
N PHE A 205 4.91 6.14 -18.76
CA PHE A 205 4.94 6.08 -20.23
C PHE A 205 4.63 4.66 -20.72
N GLN A 206 5.33 3.65 -20.18
CA GLN A 206 5.11 2.26 -20.60
C GLN A 206 3.69 1.79 -20.27
N ALA A 207 3.18 2.09 -19.07
CA ALA A 207 1.83 1.71 -18.67
C ALA A 207 0.74 2.31 -19.58
N CYS A 208 0.93 3.56 -20.02
CA CYS A 208 0.02 4.22 -20.96
C CYS A 208 0.17 3.65 -22.39
N MET A 209 1.40 3.44 -22.83
CA MET A 209 1.67 2.81 -24.15
C MET A 209 1.07 1.41 -24.28
N ASP A 210 1.10 0.60 -23.22
CA ASP A 210 0.48 -0.73 -23.17
C ASP A 210 -1.06 -0.66 -23.37
N LYS A 211 -1.66 0.51 -23.18
CA LYS A 211 -3.08 0.82 -23.44
C LYS A 211 -3.29 1.64 -24.72
N GLY A 212 -2.25 1.85 -25.52
CA GLY A 212 -2.30 2.60 -26.78
C GLY A 212 -2.32 4.13 -26.61
N ILE A 213 -1.96 4.66 -25.43
CA ILE A 213 -1.94 6.08 -25.10
C ILE A 213 -0.51 6.60 -25.13
N ASP A 214 -0.19 7.48 -26.07
CA ASP A 214 1.12 8.15 -26.11
C ASP A 214 1.05 9.47 -25.34
N ILE A 215 1.52 9.47 -24.09
CA ILE A 215 1.44 10.64 -23.17
C ILE A 215 2.23 11.86 -23.66
N ARG A 216 3.05 11.72 -24.70
CA ARG A 216 3.74 12.85 -25.34
C ARG A 216 2.77 13.72 -26.16
N LYS A 217 1.60 13.20 -26.52
CA LYS A 217 0.58 13.88 -27.36
C LYS A 217 -0.84 13.70 -26.88
N ASP A 218 -1.15 12.56 -26.26
CA ASP A 218 -2.49 12.21 -25.81
C ASP A 218 -2.73 12.68 -24.36
N MET A 219 -3.96 12.86 -23.96
CA MET A 219 -4.38 13.00 -22.59
C MET A 219 -4.47 11.63 -21.93
N ILE A 220 -4.22 11.55 -20.63
CA ILE A 220 -4.28 10.29 -19.88
C ILE A 220 -5.64 10.19 -19.21
N PRO A 221 -6.47 9.17 -19.49
CA PRO A 221 -7.70 8.94 -18.75
C PRO A 221 -7.34 8.47 -17.34
N VAL A 222 -7.86 9.15 -16.32
CA VAL A 222 -7.57 8.89 -14.91
C VAL A 222 -8.83 8.86 -14.07
N CYS A 223 -8.82 8.03 -13.03
CA CYS A 223 -9.87 7.99 -12.02
C CYS A 223 -9.25 7.85 -10.62
N PRO A 224 -10.00 8.14 -9.54
CA PRO A 224 -9.54 7.89 -8.19
C PRO A 224 -9.45 6.38 -7.89
N GLY A 225 -8.43 5.98 -7.12
CA GLY A 225 -8.28 4.58 -6.69
C GLY A 225 -7.63 4.48 -5.31
N GLN A 226 -7.93 3.39 -4.60
CA GLN A 226 -7.29 3.13 -3.31
C GLN A 226 -5.78 3.04 -3.47
N HIS A 227 -5.04 3.66 -2.54
CA HIS A 227 -3.59 3.75 -2.64
C HIS A 227 -2.84 3.37 -1.37
N TYR A 228 -3.26 3.85 -0.20
CA TYR A 228 -2.55 3.62 1.06
C TYR A 228 -3.52 3.53 2.24
N HIS A 229 -3.20 2.67 3.20
CA HIS A 229 -3.94 2.52 4.45
C HIS A 229 -3.15 3.14 5.61
N MET A 230 -3.67 4.23 6.21
CA MET A 230 -3.03 4.90 7.33
C MET A 230 -3.41 4.30 8.69
N GLY A 231 -4.46 3.49 8.72
CA GLY A 231 -4.85 2.68 9.87
C GLY A 231 -4.01 1.42 9.99
N GLY A 232 -4.37 0.56 10.93
CA GLY A 232 -3.69 -0.74 11.09
C GLY A 232 -3.60 -1.21 12.53
N ILE A 233 -2.80 -2.23 12.75
CA ILE A 233 -2.47 -2.73 14.09
C ILE A 233 -1.74 -1.63 14.85
N LYS A 234 -2.29 -1.21 16.00
CA LYS A 234 -1.63 -0.19 16.83
C LYS A 234 -0.27 -0.67 17.28
N ALA A 235 0.77 0.06 16.89
CA ALA A 235 2.15 -0.30 17.20
C ALA A 235 2.97 0.92 17.59
N LYS A 236 4.04 0.67 18.37
CA LYS A 236 5.07 1.68 18.64
C LYS A 236 6.00 1.79 17.43
N ILE A 237 6.84 2.82 17.43
CA ILE A 237 7.83 3.07 16.36
C ILE A 237 8.81 1.90 16.16
N ASP A 238 9.03 1.08 17.17
CA ASP A 238 9.86 -0.13 17.14
C ASP A 238 9.06 -1.40 16.82
N GLY A 239 7.82 -1.27 16.38
CA GLY A 239 6.93 -2.33 15.95
C GLY A 239 6.18 -3.05 17.08
N ARG A 240 6.46 -2.80 18.36
CA ARG A 240 5.78 -3.50 19.46
C ARG A 240 4.29 -3.23 19.47
N THR A 241 3.49 -4.29 19.52
CA THR A 241 2.03 -4.26 19.69
C THR A 241 1.61 -4.44 21.14
N SER A 242 0.30 -4.54 21.42
CA SER A 242 -0.24 -4.90 22.74
C SER A 242 0.01 -6.37 23.12
N LEU A 243 0.27 -7.26 22.17
CA LEU A 243 0.54 -8.68 22.40
C LEU A 243 2.04 -8.94 22.49
N THR A 244 2.50 -9.51 23.58
CA THR A 244 3.91 -9.89 23.78
C THR A 244 4.34 -10.83 22.64
N GLY A 245 5.55 -10.64 22.11
CA GLY A 245 6.09 -11.46 21.02
C GLY A 245 5.56 -11.11 19.63
N LEU A 246 4.56 -10.21 19.52
CA LEU A 246 4.03 -9.75 18.24
C LEU A 246 4.46 -8.32 17.95
N TYR A 247 4.93 -8.12 16.73
CA TYR A 247 5.34 -6.83 16.16
C TYR A 247 4.56 -6.56 14.88
N ALA A 248 4.30 -5.29 14.59
CA ALA A 248 3.72 -4.85 13.32
C ALA A 248 4.49 -3.63 12.81
N ILE A 249 4.86 -3.62 11.52
CA ILE A 249 5.66 -2.56 10.89
C ILE A 249 5.15 -2.23 9.50
N GLY A 250 5.53 -1.05 8.97
CA GLY A 250 5.09 -0.58 7.67
C GLY A 250 3.57 -0.39 7.63
N GLU A 251 2.97 -0.52 6.45
CA GLU A 251 1.54 -0.25 6.23
C GLU A 251 0.58 -1.18 6.99
N THR A 252 1.06 -2.31 7.51
CA THR A 252 0.28 -3.18 8.41
C THR A 252 0.02 -2.52 9.77
N SER A 253 0.89 -1.59 10.18
CA SER A 253 0.86 -0.95 11.48
C SER A 253 0.27 0.46 11.44
N CYS A 254 -0.31 0.89 12.55
CA CYS A 254 -0.70 2.27 12.79
C CYS A 254 0.15 2.85 13.93
N THR A 255 1.18 3.62 13.57
CA THR A 255 2.03 4.36 14.51
C THR A 255 1.44 5.72 14.88
N GLY A 256 0.45 6.19 14.11
CA GLY A 256 -0.14 7.53 14.20
C GLY A 256 0.58 8.61 13.39
N LEU A 257 1.73 8.29 12.75
CA LEU A 257 2.54 9.26 12.00
C LEU A 257 1.74 9.96 10.89
N HIS A 258 0.92 9.22 10.16
CA HIS A 258 0.26 9.73 8.96
C HIS A 258 -1.07 10.47 9.23
N GLY A 259 -1.69 10.26 10.40
CA GLY A 259 -3.02 10.81 10.66
C GLY A 259 -4.06 10.34 9.62
N ARG A 260 -5.01 11.23 9.28
CA ARG A 260 -6.07 10.92 8.31
C ARG A 260 -5.66 11.06 6.84
N ASN A 261 -4.56 11.74 6.55
CA ASN A 261 -4.11 12.01 5.19
C ASN A 261 -2.59 11.99 5.12
N ARG A 262 -2.04 10.92 4.57
CA ARG A 262 -0.60 10.71 4.46
C ARG A 262 0.02 11.72 3.49
N LEU A 263 1.06 12.40 3.92
CA LEU A 263 1.89 13.20 3.03
C LEU A 263 2.61 12.29 2.03
N ALA A 264 2.60 12.66 0.77
CA ALA A 264 3.20 11.91 -0.32
C ALA A 264 4.65 11.46 -0.01
N SER A 265 5.01 10.26 -0.43
CA SER A 265 6.34 9.61 -0.26
C SER A 265 6.78 9.26 1.17
N ASN A 266 6.03 9.62 2.22
CA ASN A 266 6.41 9.33 3.61
C ASN A 266 6.25 7.87 4.03
N SER A 267 5.48 7.06 3.31
CA SER A 267 5.24 5.65 3.68
C SER A 267 6.49 4.78 3.60
N LEU A 268 7.29 4.95 2.55
CA LEU A 268 8.55 4.21 2.42
C LEU A 268 9.55 4.58 3.51
N LEU A 269 9.62 5.87 3.87
CA LEU A 269 10.47 6.34 4.96
C LEU A 269 10.06 5.72 6.30
N GLU A 270 8.76 5.72 6.64
CA GLU A 270 8.25 5.09 7.84
C GLU A 270 8.53 3.58 7.85
N ALA A 271 8.20 2.88 6.77
CA ALA A 271 8.40 1.44 6.68
C ALA A 271 9.87 1.04 6.90
N CYS A 272 10.81 1.75 6.28
CA CYS A 272 12.24 1.51 6.44
C CYS A 272 12.71 1.81 7.87
N PHE A 273 12.29 2.96 8.41
CA PHE A 273 12.70 3.37 9.77
C PHE A 273 12.15 2.43 10.85
N CYS A 274 10.85 2.13 10.81
CA CYS A 274 10.22 1.19 11.76
C CYS A 274 10.80 -0.21 11.63
N GLY A 275 11.06 -0.69 10.39
CA GLY A 275 11.71 -1.97 10.15
C GLY A 275 13.10 -2.05 10.78
N MET A 276 13.91 -1.01 10.62
CA MET A 276 15.24 -0.92 11.24
C MET A 276 15.12 -0.91 12.77
N LYS A 277 14.23 -0.09 13.35
CA LYS A 277 14.02 -0.04 14.81
C LYS A 277 13.49 -1.33 15.39
N CYS A 278 12.61 -2.02 14.67
CA CYS A 278 12.13 -3.35 15.05
C CYS A 278 13.27 -4.36 15.07
N GLY A 279 14.12 -4.39 14.04
CA GLY A 279 15.30 -5.26 13.98
C GLY A 279 16.30 -4.99 15.10
N GLU A 280 16.60 -3.73 15.42
CA GLU A 280 17.44 -3.33 16.55
C GLU A 280 16.87 -3.87 17.89
N ASN A 281 15.56 -3.70 18.10
CA ASN A 281 14.88 -4.18 19.32
C ASN A 281 14.93 -5.71 19.42
N LEU A 282 14.58 -6.42 18.36
CA LEU A 282 14.59 -7.88 18.33
C LEU A 282 15.98 -8.45 18.58
N ASN A 283 17.02 -7.84 18.04
CA ASN A 283 18.40 -8.28 18.19
C ASN A 283 18.87 -8.27 19.65
N THR A 284 18.27 -7.42 20.50
CA THR A 284 18.56 -7.39 21.94
C THR A 284 17.83 -8.47 22.75
N LEU A 285 16.75 -9.05 22.20
CA LEU A 285 15.83 -9.94 22.89
C LEU A 285 16.01 -11.42 22.55
N LEU A 286 16.76 -11.76 21.52
CA LEU A 286 16.78 -13.09 20.94
C LEU A 286 18.14 -13.80 21.10
N PRO A 287 18.38 -14.51 22.22
CA PRO A 287 19.41 -15.53 22.22
C PRO A 287 18.95 -16.73 21.35
N ASP A 288 19.90 -17.53 20.89
CA ASP A 288 19.76 -18.63 19.95
C ASP A 288 18.45 -19.44 20.03
N PHE A 289 17.54 -19.19 19.09
CA PHE A 289 16.34 -19.98 18.85
C PHE A 289 16.18 -20.17 17.35
N ARG A 290 16.03 -21.39 16.90
CA ARG A 290 15.64 -21.68 15.52
C ARG A 290 14.12 -21.82 15.42
N ALA A 291 13.51 -21.09 14.51
CA ALA A 291 12.13 -21.36 14.12
C ALA A 291 12.02 -22.82 13.62
N HIS A 292 10.94 -23.49 13.99
CA HIS A 292 10.67 -24.86 13.53
C HIS A 292 9.24 -24.99 13.07
N MET A 293 9.01 -25.96 12.19
CA MET A 293 7.72 -26.20 11.55
C MET A 293 7.16 -27.54 12.00
N GLU A 294 5.85 -27.55 12.31
CA GLU A 294 5.11 -28.73 12.71
C GLU A 294 3.86 -28.91 11.84
N GLU A 295 3.28 -30.13 11.88
CA GLU A 295 2.00 -30.39 11.23
C GLU A 295 0.86 -29.66 11.91
N ASN A 296 -0.16 -29.29 11.12
CA ASN A 296 -1.37 -28.68 11.61
C ASN A 296 -2.59 -29.45 11.09
N THR A 297 -3.61 -29.57 11.93
CA THR A 297 -4.82 -30.37 11.67
C THR A 297 -5.98 -29.54 11.11
N GLU A 298 -5.73 -28.33 10.60
CA GLU A 298 -6.79 -27.51 9.95
C GLU A 298 -7.37 -28.26 8.73
N THR A 299 -8.68 -28.19 8.54
CA THR A 299 -9.39 -28.93 7.48
C THR A 299 -10.25 -28.03 6.57
N ARG A 300 -10.46 -26.76 6.97
CA ARG A 300 -11.19 -25.79 6.13
C ARG A 300 -10.36 -25.47 4.89
N LYS A 301 -10.99 -25.09 3.79
CA LYS A 301 -10.28 -24.57 2.63
C LYS A 301 -9.65 -23.23 2.95
N ILE A 302 -8.45 -22.99 2.44
CA ILE A 302 -7.73 -21.73 2.71
C ILE A 302 -8.48 -20.53 2.13
N GLU A 303 -9.17 -20.70 1.01
CA GLU A 303 -10.00 -19.68 0.39
C GLU A 303 -11.14 -19.24 1.32
N ASP A 304 -11.85 -20.19 1.95
CA ASP A 304 -12.95 -19.90 2.89
C ASP A 304 -12.46 -19.14 4.13
N ILE A 305 -11.22 -19.39 4.56
CA ILE A 305 -10.59 -18.70 5.68
C ILE A 305 -10.28 -17.23 5.29
N VAL A 306 -9.67 -17.04 4.13
CA VAL A 306 -9.30 -15.71 3.60
C VAL A 306 -10.54 -14.87 3.31
N ASP A 307 -11.57 -15.44 2.67
CA ASP A 307 -12.84 -14.76 2.41
C ASP A 307 -13.53 -14.32 3.72
N GLY A 308 -13.41 -15.14 4.77
CA GLY A 308 -13.88 -14.76 6.11
C GLY A 308 -13.18 -13.52 6.66
N TYR A 309 -11.88 -13.37 6.41
CA TYR A 309 -11.12 -12.18 6.84
C TYR A 309 -11.48 -10.93 6.04
N HIS A 310 -11.66 -11.06 4.73
CA HIS A 310 -12.13 -9.96 3.88
C HIS A 310 -13.49 -9.44 4.37
N LYS A 311 -14.40 -10.34 4.69
CA LYS A 311 -15.70 -9.96 5.23
C LYS A 311 -15.60 -9.19 6.55
N ILE A 312 -14.76 -9.64 7.49
CA ILE A 312 -14.53 -8.95 8.76
C ILE A 312 -14.06 -7.51 8.52
N LEU A 313 -13.10 -7.31 7.60
CA LEU A 313 -12.58 -5.99 7.28
C LEU A 313 -13.63 -5.08 6.66
N VAL A 314 -14.33 -5.57 5.63
CA VAL A 314 -15.36 -4.80 4.92
C VAL A 314 -16.49 -4.40 5.87
N ASP A 315 -17.01 -5.34 6.67
CA ASP A 315 -18.07 -5.07 7.65
C ASP A 315 -17.61 -4.03 8.69
N THR A 316 -16.38 -4.13 9.19
CA THR A 316 -15.84 -3.17 10.17
C THR A 316 -15.62 -1.79 9.56
N ILE A 317 -15.13 -1.69 8.32
CA ILE A 317 -15.00 -0.40 7.63
C ILE A 317 -16.37 0.24 7.45
N LYS A 318 -17.36 -0.54 7.03
CA LYS A 318 -18.75 -0.10 6.88
C LYS A 318 -19.34 0.44 8.20
N GLU A 319 -19.11 -0.26 9.30
CA GLU A 319 -19.57 0.18 10.63
C GLU A 319 -18.90 1.48 11.08
N ARG A 320 -17.59 1.65 10.81
CA ARG A 320 -16.82 2.83 11.24
C ARG A 320 -17.02 4.05 10.35
N SER A 321 -17.27 3.85 9.06
CA SER A 321 -17.46 4.90 8.07
C SER A 321 -18.34 4.42 6.93
N HIS A 322 -19.67 4.51 7.14
CA HIS A 322 -20.67 4.11 6.16
C HIS A 322 -20.51 4.88 4.84
N ASP A 323 -20.27 6.19 4.92
CA ASP A 323 -20.10 7.03 3.73
C ASP A 323 -18.87 6.58 2.91
N PHE A 324 -17.73 6.30 3.57
CA PHE A 324 -16.55 5.81 2.87
C PHE A 324 -16.82 4.46 2.18
N TYR A 325 -17.52 3.54 2.88
CA TYR A 325 -17.91 2.25 2.32
C TYR A 325 -18.78 2.40 1.07
N GLU A 326 -19.86 3.17 1.15
CA GLU A 326 -20.77 3.40 0.01
C GLU A 326 -20.06 4.07 -1.17
N TYR A 327 -19.12 4.97 -0.88
CA TYR A 327 -18.43 5.77 -1.88
C TYR A 327 -17.25 5.05 -2.56
N TRP A 328 -16.48 4.24 -1.85
CA TRP A 328 -15.18 3.77 -2.33
C TRP A 328 -14.97 2.25 -2.30
N LEU A 329 -15.77 1.52 -1.56
CA LEU A 329 -15.57 0.09 -1.35
C LEU A 329 -16.68 -0.78 -1.91
N LYS A 330 -17.91 -0.29 -1.91
CA LYS A 330 -19.09 -1.05 -2.35
C LYS A 330 -19.17 -1.21 -3.88
N ASN A 331 -18.60 -0.26 -4.64
CA ASN A 331 -18.71 -0.21 -6.11
C ASN A 331 -17.57 -0.92 -6.78
#